data_de2571c7a2b707e8b535c484e52a4c18
#
_entry.id   de2571c7a2b707e8b535c484e52a4c18
#
_cell.length_a   1.000
_cell.length_b   1.000
_cell.length_c   1.000
_cell.angle_alpha   90.00
_cell.angle_beta   90.00
_cell.angle_gamma   90.00
#
_symmetry.space_group_name_H-M   'P 1'
#
loop_
_entity.id
_entity.type
_entity.pdbx_description
1 polymer ?
#
loop_
_entity_poly.entity_id
_entity_poly.type
_entity_poly.pdbx_seq_one_letter_code
_entity_poly.pdbx_strand_id
1 'polypeptide(L)'
;VGLIDVDANQFKGRQKMLREKQGNEARTYADIRAALDDKDIDAISIATCNHTHALNTVWACQAGKHVYVEKPMTHNVWEGRKCIEAAEKYNVMVQHGTQQRSSESRAKEIAAVKSGKYGKLLVSKGYCCKPRWSIGYKESEPVPEWLNWDAWVGPAPMQPFHRNLVHYNWHWFWDFGNGDTGNQGVHEIDVARWAVDGATMPERVWALGGRLGYEDQGETPNMHLSVFDYGDALVVFETRGLVRNKKAPGWDFKVKNEYYTTDGMITGGKFFPTGSDKGESVSGGESDPITPGGTFGSFIKAIRENDKSLLNAGVEHGHYSSALCHLGNIAMRVGEDVPFSQQPK
;
A
#
# COMPACT_ATOMS: atom_id res chain seq x y z
N VAL A 1 17.42 18.18 9.62
CA VAL A 1 16.69 16.90 9.58
C VAL A 1 16.31 16.51 11.00
N GLY A 2 15.13 15.99 11.19
CA GLY A 2 14.61 15.43 12.45
C GLY A 2 14.34 13.93 12.32
N LEU A 3 14.45 13.21 13.43
CA LEU A 3 14.02 11.81 13.58
C LEU A 3 12.89 11.75 14.59
N ILE A 4 11.82 11.08 14.23
CA ILE A 4 10.63 10.90 15.06
C ILE A 4 10.41 9.40 15.22
N ASP A 5 10.40 8.91 16.45
CA ASP A 5 10.07 7.51 16.73
C ASP A 5 9.56 7.38 18.19
N VAL A 6 8.63 6.48 18.40
CA VAL A 6 8.09 6.12 19.72
C VAL A 6 8.95 5.07 20.43
N ASP A 7 9.91 4.49 19.71
CA ASP A 7 10.93 3.57 20.23
C ASP A 7 12.28 4.27 20.32
N ALA A 8 12.74 4.58 21.53
CA ALA A 8 13.98 5.27 21.78
C ALA A 8 15.23 4.55 21.21
N ASN A 9 15.16 3.22 21.02
CA ASN A 9 16.27 2.45 20.48
C ASN A 9 16.51 2.72 18.98
N GLN A 10 15.50 3.25 18.26
CA GLN A 10 15.63 3.55 16.83
C GLN A 10 16.57 4.71 16.54
N PHE A 11 16.75 5.63 17.49
CA PHE A 11 17.53 6.85 17.26
C PHE A 11 19.03 6.58 17.06
N LYS A 12 19.65 5.73 17.89
CA LYS A 12 21.12 5.55 17.92
C LYS A 12 21.71 5.17 16.55
N GLY A 13 21.14 4.15 15.91
CA GLY A 13 21.62 3.70 14.60
C GLY A 13 21.38 4.72 13.48
N ARG A 14 20.22 5.39 13.51
CA ARG A 14 19.82 6.41 12.54
C ARG A 14 20.68 7.68 12.67
N GLN A 15 20.98 8.11 13.89
CA GLN A 15 21.85 9.24 14.18
C GLN A 15 23.25 9.03 13.59
N LYS A 16 23.85 7.84 13.81
CA LYS A 16 25.14 7.51 13.22
C LYS A 16 25.13 7.64 11.70
N MET A 17 24.13 7.03 11.04
CA MET A 17 24.00 7.09 9.58
C MET A 17 23.83 8.53 9.06
N LEU A 18 23.03 9.35 9.74
CA LEU A 18 22.81 10.73 9.33
C LEU A 18 24.06 11.59 9.54
N ARG A 19 24.77 11.43 10.65
CA ARG A 19 26.03 12.10 10.89
C ARG A 19 27.06 11.80 9.80
N GLU A 20 27.16 10.53 9.38
CA GLU A 20 28.07 10.12 8.28
C GLU A 20 27.69 10.75 6.94
N LYS A 21 26.39 10.95 6.67
CA LYS A 21 25.92 11.48 5.39
C LYS A 21 25.83 13.00 5.30
N GLN A 22 25.49 13.69 6.38
CA GLN A 22 25.21 15.13 6.39
C GLN A 22 26.14 15.95 7.33
N GLY A 23 27.04 15.28 8.08
CA GLY A 23 27.97 15.94 8.99
C GLY A 23 27.41 16.36 10.35
N ASN A 24 26.07 16.32 10.53
CA ASN A 24 25.39 16.76 11.74
C ASN A 24 24.45 15.68 12.29
N GLU A 25 24.20 15.75 13.60
CA GLU A 25 23.13 14.97 14.23
C GLU A 25 21.76 15.55 13.88
N ALA A 26 20.77 14.65 13.75
CA ALA A 26 19.39 15.05 13.62
C ALA A 26 18.79 15.39 14.99
N ARG A 27 17.88 16.35 15.06
CA ARG A 27 16.99 16.50 16.22
C ARG A 27 16.17 15.23 16.40
N THR A 28 15.86 14.88 17.64
CA THR A 28 15.02 13.70 17.94
C THR A 28 13.74 14.11 18.63
N TYR A 29 12.64 13.49 18.26
CA TYR A 29 11.31 13.73 18.80
C TYR A 29 10.67 12.40 19.16
N ALA A 30 10.17 12.27 20.38
CA ALA A 30 9.37 11.10 20.81
C ALA A 30 7.90 11.20 20.39
N ASP A 31 7.48 12.36 19.90
CA ASP A 31 6.11 12.66 19.48
C ASP A 31 6.13 13.52 18.21
N ILE A 32 5.35 13.12 17.21
CA ILE A 32 5.26 13.85 15.95
C ILE A 32 4.80 15.30 16.15
N ARG A 33 3.92 15.58 17.11
CA ARG A 33 3.41 16.94 17.38
C ARG A 33 4.52 17.93 17.68
N ALA A 34 5.52 17.51 18.45
CA ALA A 34 6.68 18.34 18.74
C ALA A 34 7.52 18.65 17.47
N ALA A 35 7.62 17.70 16.53
CA ALA A 35 8.28 17.94 15.26
C ALA A 35 7.45 18.85 14.33
N LEU A 36 6.13 18.78 14.40
CA LEU A 36 5.24 19.62 13.59
C LEU A 36 5.29 21.09 14.02
N ASP A 37 5.57 21.37 15.29
CA ASP A 37 5.76 22.73 15.82
C ASP A 37 7.11 23.34 15.40
N ASP A 38 8.08 22.52 15.00
CA ASP A 38 9.39 22.97 14.56
C ASP A 38 9.32 23.70 13.21
N LYS A 39 9.73 24.98 13.19
CA LYS A 39 9.65 25.84 12.01
C LYS A 39 10.73 25.55 10.97
N ASP A 40 11.78 24.82 11.34
CA ASP A 40 12.85 24.40 10.41
C ASP A 40 12.51 23.11 9.64
N ILE A 41 11.33 22.53 9.87
CA ILE A 41 10.83 21.35 9.17
C ILE A 41 9.79 21.79 8.13
N ASP A 42 10.06 21.55 6.86
CA ASP A 42 9.14 21.85 5.75
C ASP A 42 8.29 20.64 5.35
N ALA A 43 8.80 19.43 5.55
CA ALA A 43 8.17 18.20 5.10
C ALA A 43 8.41 17.05 6.07
N ILE A 44 7.44 16.14 6.15
CA ILE A 44 7.46 14.93 6.97
C ILE A 44 7.41 13.68 6.07
N SER A 45 8.29 12.70 6.35
CA SER A 45 8.20 11.36 5.80
C SER A 45 7.63 10.42 6.86
N ILE A 46 6.46 9.83 6.59
CA ILE A 46 5.71 8.96 7.51
C ILE A 46 5.90 7.51 7.07
N ALA A 47 6.49 6.70 7.95
CA ALA A 47 6.71 5.26 7.74
C ALA A 47 6.43 4.47 9.04
N THR A 48 5.37 4.84 9.72
CA THR A 48 4.87 4.24 10.96
C THR A 48 4.03 2.98 10.68
N CYS A 49 3.28 2.48 11.65
CA CYS A 49 2.26 1.46 11.42
C CYS A 49 1.06 2.06 10.67
N ASN A 50 0.32 1.23 9.92
CA ASN A 50 -0.73 1.70 9.00
C ASN A 50 -1.79 2.57 9.68
N HIS A 51 -2.21 2.22 10.90
CA HIS A 51 -3.27 2.88 11.64
C HIS A 51 -2.95 4.33 12.05
N THR A 52 -1.69 4.73 12.01
CA THR A 52 -1.28 6.11 12.32
C THR A 52 -0.96 6.94 11.09
N HIS A 53 -0.88 6.35 9.89
CA HIS A 53 -0.52 7.06 8.65
C HIS A 53 -1.44 8.25 8.37
N ALA A 54 -2.76 8.03 8.40
CA ALA A 54 -3.73 9.07 8.07
C ALA A 54 -3.74 10.19 9.11
N LEU A 55 -3.73 9.85 10.40
CA LEU A 55 -3.71 10.83 11.49
C LEU A 55 -2.49 11.73 11.38
N ASN A 56 -1.31 11.12 11.22
CA ASN A 56 -0.06 11.86 11.07
C ASN A 56 -0.03 12.72 9.80
N THR A 57 -0.63 12.23 8.70
CA THR A 57 -0.76 12.99 7.46
C THR A 57 -1.64 14.22 7.66
N VAL A 58 -2.81 14.07 8.29
CA VAL A 58 -3.73 15.18 8.55
C VAL A 58 -3.10 16.21 9.49
N TRP A 59 -2.44 15.80 10.57
CA TRP A 59 -1.73 16.71 11.47
C TRP A 59 -0.60 17.48 10.77
N ALA A 60 0.19 16.79 9.92
CA ALA A 60 1.22 17.46 9.13
C ALA A 60 0.64 18.49 8.17
N CYS A 61 -0.46 18.16 7.47
CA CYS A 61 -1.18 19.11 6.62
C CYS A 61 -1.67 20.34 7.42
N GLN A 62 -2.26 20.13 8.61
CA GLN A 62 -2.72 21.20 9.50
C GLN A 62 -1.57 22.12 9.94
N ALA A 63 -0.38 21.56 10.15
CA ALA A 63 0.83 22.31 10.49
C ALA A 63 1.51 22.96 9.26
N GLY A 64 0.93 22.85 8.06
CA GLY A 64 1.48 23.40 6.83
C GLY A 64 2.70 22.64 6.31
N LYS A 65 2.91 21.38 6.75
CA LYS A 65 4.04 20.56 6.31
C LYS A 65 3.65 19.69 5.12
N HIS A 66 4.54 19.59 4.13
CA HIS A 66 4.37 18.63 3.04
C HIS A 66 4.58 17.21 3.54
N VAL A 67 3.95 16.23 2.92
CA VAL A 67 3.92 14.85 3.42
C VAL A 67 4.33 13.84 2.35
N TYR A 68 5.31 13.01 2.68
CA TYR A 68 5.51 11.72 2.03
C TYR A 68 5.01 10.63 2.98
N VAL A 69 4.00 9.88 2.60
CA VAL A 69 3.44 8.82 3.43
C VAL A 69 3.63 7.45 2.80
N GLU A 70 4.15 6.49 3.56
CA GLU A 70 4.29 5.10 3.12
C GLU A 70 2.92 4.44 2.91
N LYS A 71 2.96 3.36 2.16
CA LYS A 71 1.80 2.55 1.77
C LYS A 71 1.41 1.52 2.87
N PRO A 72 0.11 1.21 3.00
CA PRO A 72 -1.04 1.92 2.45
C PRO A 72 -1.16 3.30 3.11
N MET A 73 -1.67 4.28 2.38
CA MET A 73 -1.77 5.66 2.90
C MET A 73 -2.66 5.76 4.15
N THR A 74 -3.59 4.84 4.29
CA THR A 74 -4.62 4.87 5.33
C THR A 74 -4.94 3.48 5.85
N HIS A 75 -5.61 3.42 6.99
CA HIS A 75 -6.05 2.18 7.62
C HIS A 75 -7.53 1.84 7.31
N ASN A 76 -8.31 2.82 6.87
CA ASN A 76 -9.68 2.65 6.40
C ASN A 76 -10.04 3.65 5.28
N VAL A 77 -11.22 3.44 4.66
CA VAL A 77 -11.67 4.23 3.50
C VAL A 77 -11.94 5.70 3.87
N TRP A 78 -12.56 5.95 5.02
CA TRP A 78 -12.89 7.31 5.46
C TRP A 78 -11.64 8.19 5.66
N GLU A 79 -10.61 7.63 6.27
CA GLU A 79 -9.33 8.32 6.49
C GLU A 79 -8.72 8.85 5.19
N GLY A 80 -8.81 8.06 4.11
CA GLY A 80 -8.28 8.49 2.80
C GLY A 80 -8.97 9.74 2.28
N ARG A 81 -10.28 9.83 2.48
CA ARG A 81 -11.02 11.04 2.13
C ARG A 81 -10.57 12.24 2.97
N LYS A 82 -10.32 12.03 4.27
CA LYS A 82 -9.81 13.09 5.16
C LYS A 82 -8.40 13.54 4.80
N CYS A 83 -7.54 12.65 4.30
CA CYS A 83 -6.23 13.03 3.79
C CYS A 83 -6.34 13.94 2.56
N ILE A 84 -7.24 13.63 1.62
CA ILE A 84 -7.50 14.49 0.44
C ILE A 84 -7.99 15.88 0.91
N GLU A 85 -9.03 15.92 1.73
CA GLU A 85 -9.61 17.17 2.24
C GLU A 85 -8.56 18.03 2.98
N ALA A 86 -7.67 17.41 3.75
CA ALA A 86 -6.60 18.11 4.45
C ALA A 86 -5.53 18.66 3.47
N ALA A 87 -5.09 17.84 2.52
CA ALA A 87 -4.10 18.26 1.50
C ALA A 87 -4.61 19.43 0.66
N GLU A 88 -5.89 19.43 0.31
CA GLU A 88 -6.55 20.52 -0.42
C GLU A 88 -6.68 21.78 0.45
N LYS A 89 -7.28 21.64 1.65
CA LYS A 89 -7.55 22.74 2.56
C LYS A 89 -6.31 23.52 2.97
N TYR A 90 -5.21 22.82 3.24
CA TYR A 90 -3.96 23.44 3.68
C TYR A 90 -2.96 23.67 2.54
N ASN A 91 -3.35 23.33 1.31
CA ASN A 91 -2.54 23.49 0.10
C ASN A 91 -1.12 22.94 0.21
N VAL A 92 -0.98 21.70 0.69
CA VAL A 92 0.30 21.01 0.85
C VAL A 92 0.43 19.84 -0.13
N MET A 93 1.65 19.48 -0.46
CA MET A 93 1.98 18.32 -1.28
C MET A 93 1.89 17.05 -0.43
N VAL A 94 1.12 16.06 -0.89
CA VAL A 94 1.03 14.73 -0.25
C VAL A 94 1.36 13.68 -1.30
N GLN A 95 2.50 13.00 -1.12
CA GLN A 95 2.99 11.92 -1.99
C GLN A 95 2.80 10.58 -1.30
N HIS A 96 2.17 9.64 -1.98
CA HIS A 96 2.02 8.25 -1.53
C HIS A 96 3.21 7.37 -1.96
N GLY A 97 3.62 6.46 -1.09
CA GLY A 97 4.77 5.57 -1.27
C GLY A 97 4.54 4.38 -2.24
N THR A 98 3.77 4.55 -3.32
CA THR A 98 3.61 3.56 -4.39
C THR A 98 4.65 3.79 -5.49
N GLN A 99 5.85 3.20 -5.32
CA GLN A 99 7.01 3.44 -6.17
C GLN A 99 6.81 3.05 -7.64
N GLN A 100 5.89 2.12 -7.94
CA GLN A 100 5.60 1.67 -9.30
C GLN A 100 5.11 2.80 -10.22
N ARG A 101 4.42 3.81 -9.67
CA ARG A 101 3.99 4.99 -10.42
C ARG A 101 5.12 5.91 -10.86
N SER A 102 6.32 5.72 -10.32
CA SER A 102 7.53 6.42 -10.74
C SER A 102 8.38 5.61 -11.75
N SER A 103 7.86 4.52 -12.30
CA SER A 103 8.55 3.65 -13.23
C SER A 103 8.09 3.92 -14.67
N GLU A 104 8.98 4.46 -15.51
CA GLU A 104 8.70 4.68 -16.93
C GLU A 104 8.31 3.38 -17.69
N SER A 105 8.95 2.26 -17.35
CA SER A 105 8.63 0.98 -17.98
C SER A 105 7.21 0.53 -17.61
N ARG A 106 6.78 0.80 -16.37
CA ARG A 106 5.42 0.50 -15.94
C ARG A 106 4.42 1.42 -16.61
N ALA A 107 4.69 2.73 -16.70
CA ALA A 107 3.83 3.67 -17.40
C ALA A 107 3.64 3.29 -18.88
N LYS A 108 4.72 2.87 -19.57
CA LYS A 108 4.65 2.37 -20.95
C LYS A 108 3.81 1.10 -21.08
N GLU A 109 3.94 0.15 -20.14
CA GLU A 109 3.11 -1.06 -20.10
C GLU A 109 1.63 -0.73 -19.94
N ILE A 110 1.28 0.16 -18.99
CA ILE A 110 -0.09 0.63 -18.76
C ILE A 110 -0.63 1.39 -19.98
N ALA A 111 0.17 2.25 -20.61
CA ALA A 111 -0.22 2.93 -21.82
C ALA A 111 -0.56 1.95 -22.95
N ALA A 112 0.25 0.90 -23.12
CA ALA A 112 -0.02 -0.14 -24.10
C ALA A 112 -1.33 -0.90 -23.80
N VAL A 113 -1.62 -1.21 -22.53
CA VAL A 113 -2.91 -1.81 -22.13
C VAL A 113 -4.08 -0.90 -22.50
N LYS A 114 -4.01 0.37 -22.15
CA LYS A 114 -5.07 1.37 -22.39
C LYS A 114 -5.24 1.72 -23.87
N SER A 115 -4.22 1.52 -24.70
CA SER A 115 -4.25 1.89 -26.12
C SER A 115 -5.30 1.14 -26.96
N GLY A 116 -5.80 -0.01 -26.44
CA GLY A 116 -6.67 -0.91 -27.20
C GLY A 116 -5.98 -1.68 -28.33
N LYS A 117 -4.69 -1.44 -28.59
CA LYS A 117 -3.91 -2.13 -29.63
C LYS A 117 -3.90 -3.64 -29.48
N TYR A 118 -3.98 -4.13 -28.26
CA TYR A 118 -3.94 -5.54 -27.89
C TYR A 118 -5.30 -6.09 -27.45
N GLY A 119 -6.38 -5.47 -27.92
CA GLY A 119 -7.75 -5.78 -27.54
C GLY A 119 -8.25 -5.01 -26.33
N LYS A 120 -9.57 -5.13 -26.03
CA LYS A 120 -10.21 -4.51 -24.86
C LYS A 120 -9.74 -5.19 -23.58
N LEU A 121 -9.36 -4.42 -22.56
CA LEU A 121 -9.04 -4.96 -21.24
C LEU A 121 -10.30 -5.59 -20.61
N LEU A 122 -10.19 -6.82 -20.17
CA LEU A 122 -11.24 -7.58 -19.47
C LEU A 122 -10.91 -7.74 -17.98
N VAL A 123 -9.66 -8.14 -17.67
CA VAL A 123 -9.20 -8.35 -16.31
C VAL A 123 -7.80 -7.76 -16.12
N SER A 124 -7.65 -6.91 -15.13
CA SER A 124 -6.37 -6.45 -14.62
C SER A 124 -6.08 -7.16 -13.30
N LYS A 125 -5.04 -7.99 -13.25
CA LYS A 125 -4.73 -8.82 -12.09
C LYS A 125 -3.41 -8.42 -11.43
N GLY A 126 -3.44 -8.28 -10.11
CA GLY A 126 -2.26 -8.22 -9.25
C GLY A 126 -2.19 -9.42 -8.32
N TYR A 127 -0.99 -9.86 -7.97
CA TYR A 127 -0.85 -10.89 -6.95
C TYR A 127 0.45 -10.82 -6.15
N CYS A 128 0.38 -11.35 -4.92
CA CYS A 128 1.48 -11.48 -3.99
C CYS A 128 1.61 -12.93 -3.53
N CYS A 129 2.60 -13.65 -4.05
CA CYS A 129 2.96 -15.00 -3.62
C CYS A 129 4.19 -14.92 -2.72
N LYS A 130 4.01 -14.50 -1.46
CA LYS A 130 5.07 -14.41 -0.46
C LYS A 130 4.74 -15.31 0.73
N PRO A 131 5.69 -16.15 1.22
CA PRO A 131 5.42 -17.00 2.36
C PRO A 131 5.13 -16.15 3.61
N ARG A 132 4.08 -16.54 4.31
CA ARG A 132 3.69 -16.01 5.62
C ARG A 132 3.62 -17.18 6.59
N TRP A 133 4.56 -17.21 7.50
CA TRP A 133 4.65 -18.24 8.51
C TRP A 133 3.81 -17.86 9.73
N SER A 134 3.46 -18.87 10.54
CA SER A 134 2.83 -18.63 11.82
C SER A 134 3.70 -17.70 12.68
N ILE A 135 3.07 -16.71 13.30
CA ILE A 135 3.69 -15.81 14.28
C ILE A 135 3.62 -16.37 15.70
N GLY A 136 2.96 -17.55 15.87
CA GLY A 136 2.74 -18.18 17.18
C GLY A 136 1.91 -17.31 18.12
N TYR A 137 1.99 -17.63 19.40
CA TYR A 137 1.33 -16.89 20.48
C TYR A 137 2.38 -16.25 21.38
N LYS A 138 2.11 -15.03 21.83
CA LYS A 138 2.91 -14.30 22.82
C LYS A 138 2.00 -13.80 23.91
N GLU A 139 2.36 -14.12 25.15
CA GLU A 139 1.67 -13.60 26.32
C GLU A 139 1.85 -12.10 26.44
N SER A 140 0.89 -11.46 27.10
CA SER A 140 1.01 -10.05 27.46
C SER A 140 2.13 -9.87 28.49
N GLU A 141 2.92 -8.82 28.31
CA GLU A 141 4.04 -8.50 29.20
C GLU A 141 4.07 -6.99 29.49
N PRO A 142 4.79 -6.54 30.53
CA PRO A 142 4.97 -5.12 30.77
C PRO A 142 5.57 -4.38 29.56
N VAL A 143 5.07 -3.18 29.30
CA VAL A 143 5.61 -2.34 28.24
C VAL A 143 7.09 -2.05 28.51
N PRO A 144 8.00 -2.28 27.55
CA PRO A 144 9.41 -1.95 27.74
C PRO A 144 9.62 -0.44 27.94
N GLU A 145 10.56 -0.04 28.79
CA GLU A 145 10.84 1.37 29.09
C GLU A 145 11.23 2.21 27.87
N TRP A 146 11.80 1.59 26.84
CA TRP A 146 12.21 2.25 25.61
C TRP A 146 11.05 2.54 24.64
N LEU A 147 9.84 2.01 24.87
CA LEU A 147 8.69 2.13 23.99
C LEU A 147 7.60 3.00 24.62
N ASN A 148 7.26 4.10 23.98
CA ASN A 148 6.05 4.86 24.31
C ASN A 148 4.83 4.13 23.72
N TRP A 149 4.22 3.25 24.55
CA TRP A 149 3.12 2.38 24.12
C TRP A 149 1.85 3.15 23.77
N ASP A 150 1.51 4.19 24.52
CA ASP A 150 0.36 5.03 24.25
C ASP A 150 0.46 5.70 22.86
N ALA A 151 1.62 6.27 22.56
CA ALA A 151 1.88 6.87 21.25
C ALA A 151 1.96 5.83 20.12
N TRP A 152 2.44 4.59 20.40
CA TRP A 152 2.47 3.51 19.43
C TRP A 152 1.06 3.01 19.09
N VAL A 153 0.20 2.81 20.10
CA VAL A 153 -1.21 2.42 19.92
C VAL A 153 -1.99 3.54 19.23
N GLY A 154 -1.70 4.79 19.56
CA GLY A 154 -2.29 5.96 18.89
C GLY A 154 -3.82 5.92 18.83
N PRO A 155 -4.45 5.99 17.64
CA PRO A 155 -5.91 6.02 17.50
C PRO A 155 -6.59 4.64 17.66
N ALA A 156 -5.81 3.55 17.75
CA ALA A 156 -6.37 2.21 17.95
C ALA A 156 -6.88 2.02 19.40
N PRO A 157 -7.75 1.04 19.65
CA PRO A 157 -8.15 0.69 21.01
C PRO A 157 -6.94 0.30 21.87
N MET A 158 -6.84 0.87 23.07
CA MET A 158 -5.78 0.53 24.01
C MET A 158 -5.87 -0.94 24.40
N GLN A 159 -4.74 -1.64 24.31
CA GLN A 159 -4.65 -3.07 24.62
C GLN A 159 -3.30 -3.41 25.27
N PRO A 160 -3.21 -4.57 25.95
CA PRO A 160 -1.95 -5.02 26.55
C PRO A 160 -0.85 -5.22 25.51
N PHE A 161 0.38 -4.87 25.88
CA PHE A 161 1.55 -5.10 25.04
C PHE A 161 1.91 -6.58 24.97
N HIS A 162 2.27 -7.06 23.79
CA HIS A 162 2.93 -8.34 23.56
C HIS A 162 3.87 -8.27 22.35
N ARG A 163 4.90 -9.13 22.32
CA ARG A 163 5.97 -9.08 21.30
C ARG A 163 5.55 -9.35 19.87
N ASN A 164 4.37 -9.91 19.64
CA ASN A 164 3.87 -10.05 18.27
C ASN A 164 3.45 -8.71 17.65
N LEU A 165 3.21 -7.66 18.43
CA LEU A 165 2.84 -6.34 17.87
C LEU A 165 4.06 -5.58 17.37
N VAL A 166 5.18 -5.60 18.09
CA VAL A 166 6.34 -4.75 17.80
C VAL A 166 7.55 -5.60 17.39
N HIS A 167 8.16 -5.39 16.18
CA HIS A 167 7.97 -4.24 15.29
C HIS A 167 7.39 -4.60 13.90
N TYR A 168 7.03 -5.85 13.62
CA TYR A 168 6.64 -6.25 12.26
C TYR A 168 5.27 -6.89 12.17
N ASN A 169 4.93 -7.77 13.13
CA ASN A 169 3.73 -8.60 13.01
C ASN A 169 2.43 -7.83 13.26
N TRP A 170 2.49 -6.56 13.66
CA TRP A 170 1.33 -5.68 13.70
C TRP A 170 0.54 -5.66 12.37
N HIS A 171 1.18 -5.95 11.26
CA HIS A 171 0.52 -6.08 9.96
C HIS A 171 -0.63 -7.09 9.96
N TRP A 172 -0.56 -8.09 10.85
CA TRP A 172 -1.49 -9.21 10.92
C TRP A 172 -2.61 -9.03 11.95
N PHE A 173 -2.73 -7.86 12.57
CA PHE A 173 -3.77 -7.49 13.53
C PHE A 173 -4.62 -6.38 12.94
N TRP A 174 -5.97 -6.53 12.99
CA TRP A 174 -6.88 -5.59 12.36
C TRP A 174 -6.82 -4.18 12.95
N ASP A 175 -6.48 -4.03 14.22
CA ASP A 175 -6.37 -2.72 14.87
C ASP A 175 -5.19 -1.88 14.36
N PHE A 176 -4.16 -2.50 13.79
CA PHE A 176 -2.90 -1.85 13.44
C PHE A 176 -2.51 -1.97 11.97
N GLY A 177 -2.97 -3.01 11.30
CA GLY A 177 -2.59 -3.35 9.94
C GLY A 177 -3.75 -3.83 9.07
N ASN A 178 -3.49 -4.02 7.80
CA ASN A 178 -4.47 -4.42 6.79
C ASN A 178 -4.11 -5.77 6.13
N GLY A 179 -3.31 -6.60 6.83
CA GLY A 179 -2.83 -7.85 6.28
C GLY A 179 -1.91 -7.68 5.08
N ASP A 180 -1.72 -8.77 4.33
CA ASP A 180 -0.87 -8.72 3.14
C ASP A 180 -1.49 -7.91 1.99
N THR A 181 -2.79 -7.76 1.97
CA THR A 181 -3.51 -6.92 1.01
C THR A 181 -3.06 -5.46 1.13
N GLY A 182 -2.95 -4.91 2.35
CA GLY A 182 -2.43 -3.57 2.58
C GLY A 182 -0.90 -3.51 2.63
N ASN A 183 -0.21 -4.59 3.04
CA ASN A 183 1.24 -4.58 3.16
C ASN A 183 1.93 -4.64 1.79
N GLN A 184 1.87 -5.77 1.08
CA GLN A 184 2.44 -5.87 -0.28
C GLN A 184 1.41 -5.54 -1.34
N GLY A 185 0.18 -5.98 -1.15
CA GLY A 185 -0.86 -5.97 -2.17
C GLY A 185 -1.19 -4.59 -2.70
N VAL A 186 -1.09 -3.56 -1.89
CA VAL A 186 -1.37 -2.19 -2.34
C VAL A 186 -0.52 -1.76 -3.54
N HIS A 187 0.71 -2.26 -3.68
CA HIS A 187 1.56 -1.97 -4.84
C HIS A 187 0.98 -2.56 -6.13
N GLU A 188 0.56 -3.81 -6.09
CA GLU A 188 0.01 -4.52 -7.25
C GLU A 188 -1.43 -4.12 -7.53
N ILE A 189 -2.21 -3.82 -6.49
CA ILE A 189 -3.57 -3.26 -6.62
C ILE A 189 -3.53 -1.87 -7.26
N ASP A 190 -2.59 -1.02 -6.86
CA ASP A 190 -2.41 0.31 -7.44
C ASP A 190 -2.12 0.23 -8.94
N VAL A 191 -1.20 -0.66 -9.33
CA VAL A 191 -0.85 -0.87 -10.74
C VAL A 191 -2.02 -1.51 -11.51
N ALA A 192 -2.72 -2.48 -10.91
CA ALA A 192 -3.87 -3.11 -11.55
C ALA A 192 -5.01 -2.10 -11.78
N ARG A 193 -5.28 -1.23 -10.80
CA ARG A 193 -6.25 -0.14 -10.93
C ARG A 193 -5.81 0.89 -11.99
N TRP A 194 -4.51 1.19 -12.07
CA TRP A 194 -3.96 2.14 -13.05
C TRP A 194 -4.24 1.71 -14.49
N ALA A 195 -4.33 0.40 -14.76
CA ALA A 195 -4.62 -0.13 -16.09
C ALA A 195 -6.10 0.04 -16.50
N VAL A 196 -7.00 0.25 -15.57
CA VAL A 196 -8.42 0.52 -15.85
C VAL A 196 -8.61 2.02 -16.00
N ASP A 197 -9.13 2.45 -17.13
CA ASP A 197 -9.27 3.87 -17.43
C ASP A 197 -10.27 4.55 -16.50
N GLY A 198 -9.91 5.73 -15.98
CA GLY A 198 -10.75 6.50 -15.06
C GLY A 198 -11.07 5.82 -13.72
N ALA A 199 -10.44 4.69 -13.38
CA ALA A 199 -10.79 3.90 -12.20
C ALA A 199 -10.61 4.68 -10.88
N THR A 200 -11.72 4.87 -10.17
CA THR A 200 -11.79 5.40 -8.80
C THR A 200 -12.25 4.31 -7.85
N MET A 201 -13.50 4.32 -7.41
CA MET A 201 -14.11 3.24 -6.60
C MET A 201 -14.80 2.22 -7.51
N PRO A 202 -14.76 0.93 -7.17
CA PRO A 202 -15.48 -0.11 -7.90
C PRO A 202 -16.99 -0.03 -7.63
N GLU A 203 -17.79 -0.54 -8.56
CA GLU A 203 -19.24 -0.67 -8.41
C GLU A 203 -19.62 -1.79 -7.43
N ARG A 204 -18.84 -2.88 -7.45
CA ARG A 204 -19.07 -4.09 -6.62
C ARG A 204 -17.73 -4.69 -6.20
N VAL A 205 -17.73 -5.35 -5.05
CA VAL A 205 -16.56 -6.04 -4.52
C VAL A 205 -16.97 -7.42 -4.01
N TRP A 206 -16.20 -8.42 -4.38
CA TRP A 206 -16.30 -9.78 -3.82
C TRP A 206 -14.94 -10.17 -3.25
N ALA A 207 -14.96 -10.87 -2.13
CA ALA A 207 -13.72 -11.40 -1.58
C ALA A 207 -13.97 -12.71 -0.82
N LEU A 208 -12.96 -13.56 -0.85
CA LEU A 208 -12.91 -14.79 -0.07
C LEU A 208 -11.48 -15.01 0.42
N GLY A 209 -11.36 -15.69 1.54
CA GLY A 209 -10.04 -15.96 2.10
C GLY A 209 -10.10 -16.38 3.55
N GLY A 210 -8.93 -16.51 4.16
CA GLY A 210 -8.82 -16.89 5.56
C GLY A 210 -7.38 -16.99 6.00
N ARG A 211 -7.20 -17.16 7.31
CA ARG A 211 -5.94 -17.52 7.93
C ARG A 211 -5.88 -19.04 8.08
N LEU A 212 -5.19 -19.68 7.13
CA LEU A 212 -5.26 -21.12 6.89
C LEU A 212 -3.89 -21.80 7.14
N GLY A 213 -3.93 -23.12 7.39
CA GLY A 213 -2.75 -23.98 7.47
C GLY A 213 -2.01 -23.98 8.81
N TYR A 214 -2.37 -23.12 9.73
CA TYR A 214 -1.88 -23.05 11.12
C TYR A 214 -2.79 -22.16 11.96
N GLU A 215 -2.70 -22.32 13.27
CA GLU A 215 -3.32 -21.42 14.24
C GLU A 215 -2.23 -20.57 14.89
N ASP A 216 -2.48 -19.28 15.02
CA ASP A 216 -1.61 -18.33 15.70
C ASP A 216 -2.39 -17.06 16.11
N GLN A 217 -1.70 -16.08 16.66
CA GLN A 217 -2.31 -14.85 17.17
C GLN A 217 -2.71 -13.87 16.08
N GLY A 218 -2.32 -14.09 14.82
CA GLY A 218 -2.66 -13.21 13.71
C GLY A 218 -4.12 -13.35 13.29
N GLU A 219 -4.72 -12.27 12.86
CA GLU A 219 -6.15 -12.14 12.53
C GLU A 219 -6.41 -12.02 11.02
N THR A 220 -5.46 -11.42 10.30
CA THR A 220 -5.64 -11.13 8.87
C THR A 220 -5.40 -12.38 8.02
N PRO A 221 -6.05 -12.52 6.86
CA PRO A 221 -5.91 -13.67 5.99
C PRO A 221 -4.48 -13.81 5.45
N ASN A 222 -4.00 -15.05 5.33
CA ASN A 222 -2.78 -15.41 4.61
C ASN A 222 -3.06 -15.96 3.20
N MET A 223 -4.31 -16.30 2.91
CA MET A 223 -4.85 -16.60 1.58
C MET A 223 -6.06 -15.71 1.36
N HIS A 224 -6.05 -14.89 0.30
CA HIS A 224 -7.09 -13.91 0.05
C HIS A 224 -7.23 -13.66 -1.46
N LEU A 225 -8.46 -13.69 -1.96
CA LEU A 225 -8.81 -13.30 -3.31
C LEU A 225 -9.86 -12.19 -3.24
N SER A 226 -9.58 -11.07 -3.89
CA SER A 226 -10.52 -9.95 -4.03
C SER A 226 -10.77 -9.65 -5.49
N VAL A 227 -12.03 -9.38 -5.83
CA VAL A 227 -12.47 -8.98 -7.17
C VAL A 227 -13.21 -7.66 -7.06
N PHE A 228 -12.79 -6.69 -7.83
CA PHE A 228 -13.35 -5.34 -7.89
C PHE A 228 -13.92 -5.12 -9.29
N ASP A 229 -15.22 -4.89 -9.37
CA ASP A 229 -15.94 -4.71 -10.62
C ASP A 229 -16.05 -3.22 -10.96
N TYR A 230 -15.52 -2.85 -12.13
CA TYR A 230 -15.58 -1.51 -12.69
C TYR A 230 -16.54 -1.43 -13.90
N GLY A 231 -17.45 -2.40 -14.04
CA GLY A 231 -18.37 -2.51 -15.17
C GLY A 231 -17.71 -3.10 -16.41
N ASP A 232 -16.85 -2.35 -17.07
CA ASP A 232 -16.15 -2.76 -18.30
C ASP A 232 -14.96 -3.71 -18.08
N ALA A 233 -14.35 -3.67 -16.89
CA ALA A 233 -13.22 -4.53 -16.55
C ALA A 233 -13.25 -4.92 -15.07
N LEU A 234 -12.65 -6.05 -14.75
CA LEU A 234 -12.43 -6.50 -13.39
C LEU A 234 -10.99 -6.20 -12.96
N VAL A 235 -10.82 -5.70 -11.74
CA VAL A 235 -9.53 -5.74 -11.06
C VAL A 235 -9.54 -6.91 -10.08
N VAL A 236 -8.53 -7.77 -10.16
CA VAL A 236 -8.41 -8.95 -9.30
C VAL A 236 -7.11 -8.88 -8.51
N PHE A 237 -7.18 -9.13 -7.22
CA PHE A 237 -5.98 -9.26 -6.39
C PHE A 237 -5.98 -10.56 -5.61
N GLU A 238 -4.82 -11.21 -5.55
CA GLU A 238 -4.63 -12.50 -4.89
C GLU A 238 -3.41 -12.50 -3.96
N THR A 239 -3.63 -12.88 -2.69
CA THR A 239 -2.58 -13.20 -1.71
C THR A 239 -2.42 -14.71 -1.60
N ARG A 240 -1.18 -15.23 -1.72
CA ARG A 240 -0.80 -16.63 -1.54
C ARG A 240 0.31 -16.74 -0.49
N GLY A 241 -0.06 -16.68 0.78
CA GLY A 241 0.89 -16.69 1.91
C GLY A 241 1.37 -18.09 2.31
N LEU A 242 0.69 -19.16 1.89
CA LEU A 242 1.04 -20.54 2.21
C LEU A 242 2.09 -21.16 1.28
N VAL A 243 2.72 -20.37 0.43
CA VAL A 243 3.79 -20.84 -0.45
C VAL A 243 5.01 -21.22 0.37
N ARG A 244 5.41 -22.50 0.32
CA ARG A 244 6.50 -23.06 1.13
C ARG A 244 7.80 -23.30 0.35
N ASN A 245 7.72 -23.36 -0.98
CA ASN A 245 8.86 -23.68 -1.81
C ASN A 245 8.92 -22.78 -3.06
N LYS A 246 10.05 -22.11 -3.24
CA LYS A 246 10.30 -21.25 -4.42
C LYS A 246 10.26 -21.98 -5.75
N LYS A 247 10.43 -23.30 -5.73
CA LYS A 247 10.49 -24.16 -6.92
C LYS A 247 9.20 -24.93 -7.20
N ALA A 248 8.18 -24.79 -6.34
CA ALA A 248 6.92 -25.48 -6.56
C ALA A 248 6.23 -24.93 -7.82
N PRO A 249 5.87 -25.78 -8.81
CA PRO A 249 5.17 -25.34 -10.00
C PRO A 249 3.88 -24.58 -9.66
N GLY A 250 3.67 -23.42 -10.27
CA GLY A 250 2.49 -22.59 -10.04
C GLY A 250 2.46 -21.82 -8.70
N TRP A 251 3.48 -21.99 -7.84
CA TRP A 251 3.56 -21.40 -6.52
C TRP A 251 4.86 -20.60 -6.32
N ASP A 252 5.32 -19.96 -7.37
CA ASP A 252 6.53 -19.15 -7.31
C ASP A 252 6.36 -17.98 -6.36
N PHE A 253 7.46 -17.58 -5.73
CA PHE A 253 7.55 -16.29 -5.04
C PHE A 253 7.45 -15.18 -6.08
N LYS A 254 6.26 -14.71 -6.35
CA LYS A 254 6.03 -13.66 -7.34
C LYS A 254 5.15 -12.58 -6.75
N VAL A 255 5.55 -11.38 -7.09
CA VAL A 255 4.75 -10.18 -6.97
C VAL A 255 4.68 -9.63 -8.38
N LYS A 256 3.50 -9.56 -8.98
CA LYS A 256 3.36 -9.34 -10.42
C LYS A 256 1.99 -8.79 -10.79
N ASN A 257 1.92 -8.16 -11.98
CA ASN A 257 0.67 -7.80 -12.63
C ASN A 257 0.53 -8.51 -13.99
N GLU A 258 -0.70 -8.81 -14.34
CA GLU A 258 -1.12 -9.41 -15.58
C GLU A 258 -2.39 -8.72 -16.09
N TYR A 259 -2.50 -8.53 -17.40
CA TYR A 259 -3.62 -7.83 -18.02
C TYR A 259 -4.18 -8.73 -19.11
N TYR A 260 -5.40 -9.20 -18.92
CA TYR A 260 -6.11 -10.06 -19.87
C TYR A 260 -7.01 -9.20 -20.73
N THR A 261 -6.82 -9.32 -22.05
CA THR A 261 -7.57 -8.58 -23.06
C THR A 261 -8.36 -9.54 -23.94
N THR A 262 -9.19 -9.03 -24.85
CA THR A 262 -9.89 -9.83 -25.83
C THR A 262 -8.97 -10.63 -26.75
N ASP A 263 -7.74 -10.15 -26.98
CA ASP A 263 -6.82 -10.71 -27.99
C ASP A 263 -5.67 -11.51 -27.35
N GLY A 264 -5.49 -11.44 -26.04
CA GLY A 264 -4.43 -12.16 -25.34
C GLY A 264 -4.13 -11.63 -23.93
N MET A 265 -2.86 -11.71 -23.52
CA MET A 265 -2.41 -11.30 -22.19
C MET A 265 -1.16 -10.42 -22.28
N ILE A 266 -1.11 -9.36 -21.48
CA ILE A 266 0.08 -8.53 -21.28
C ILE A 266 0.66 -8.80 -19.90
N THR A 267 1.98 -8.99 -19.82
CA THR A 267 2.70 -9.09 -18.54
C THR A 267 4.20 -8.86 -18.75
N GLY A 268 4.84 -8.12 -17.82
CA GLY A 268 6.28 -7.88 -17.87
C GLY A 268 6.75 -7.17 -19.15
N GLY A 269 5.94 -6.27 -19.69
CA GLY A 269 6.22 -5.52 -20.92
C GLY A 269 6.09 -6.33 -22.21
N LYS A 270 5.43 -7.50 -22.16
CA LYS A 270 5.19 -8.35 -23.32
C LYS A 270 3.72 -8.68 -23.50
N PHE A 271 3.28 -8.72 -24.76
CA PHE A 271 1.97 -9.22 -25.16
C PHE A 271 2.11 -10.65 -25.67
N PHE A 272 1.23 -11.53 -25.22
CA PHE A 272 1.10 -12.92 -25.63
C PHE A 272 -0.28 -13.09 -26.28
N PRO A 273 -0.37 -13.23 -27.61
CA PRO A 273 -1.64 -13.49 -28.29
C PRO A 273 -2.30 -14.78 -27.79
N THR A 274 -3.63 -14.83 -27.83
CA THR A 274 -4.39 -16.03 -27.48
C THR A 274 -3.88 -17.26 -28.27
N GLY A 275 -3.54 -18.33 -27.55
CA GLY A 275 -3.01 -19.56 -28.12
C GLY A 275 -1.52 -19.53 -28.49
N SER A 276 -0.77 -18.49 -28.11
CA SER A 276 0.66 -18.36 -28.38
C SER A 276 1.49 -18.23 -27.10
N ASP A 277 2.56 -19.04 -26.99
CA ASP A 277 3.57 -18.89 -25.94
C ASP A 277 4.65 -17.85 -26.30
N LYS A 278 4.62 -17.31 -27.52
CA LYS A 278 5.58 -16.31 -27.98
C LYS A 278 5.09 -14.91 -27.66
N GLY A 279 5.79 -14.25 -26.75
CA GLY A 279 5.51 -12.86 -26.35
C GLY A 279 6.30 -11.86 -27.20
N GLU A 280 5.64 -10.80 -27.63
CA GLU A 280 6.25 -9.63 -28.28
C GLU A 280 6.28 -8.43 -27.31
N SER A 281 7.29 -7.54 -27.45
CA SER A 281 7.35 -6.33 -26.61
C SER A 281 6.19 -5.42 -26.89
N VAL A 282 5.53 -4.94 -25.82
CA VAL A 282 4.41 -4.01 -25.96
C VAL A 282 4.87 -2.63 -26.45
N SER A 283 4.00 -1.99 -27.21
CA SER A 283 4.19 -0.60 -27.68
C SER A 283 2.84 0.03 -27.97
N GLY A 284 2.77 1.34 -27.93
CA GLY A 284 1.55 2.11 -28.22
C GLY A 284 0.94 2.75 -26.98
N GLY A 285 0.00 3.66 -27.21
CA GLY A 285 -0.56 4.52 -26.20
C GLY A 285 0.37 5.67 -25.80
N GLU A 286 -0.22 6.69 -25.21
CA GLU A 286 0.49 7.79 -24.56
C GLU A 286 0.64 7.45 -23.08
N SER A 287 1.87 7.41 -22.60
CA SER A 287 2.13 7.12 -21.19
C SER A 287 1.93 8.38 -20.34
N ASP A 288 1.38 8.19 -19.14
CA ASP A 288 1.33 9.26 -18.15
C ASP A 288 2.74 9.84 -17.94
N PRO A 289 2.87 11.17 -17.80
CA PRO A 289 4.16 11.81 -17.56
C PRO A 289 4.73 11.35 -16.20
N ILE A 290 6.00 10.97 -16.20
CA ILE A 290 6.72 10.61 -14.98
C ILE A 290 7.73 11.71 -14.62
N THR A 291 7.54 12.32 -13.47
CA THR A 291 8.51 13.26 -12.92
C THR A 291 9.77 12.47 -12.49
N PRO A 292 10.97 12.84 -13.01
CA PRO A 292 12.20 12.12 -12.71
C PRO A 292 12.60 12.12 -11.22
N GLY A 293 13.46 11.16 -10.85
CA GLY A 293 14.00 11.05 -9.49
C GLY A 293 13.22 10.11 -8.56
N GLY A 294 12.29 9.31 -9.13
CA GLY A 294 11.46 8.40 -8.36
C GLY A 294 10.43 9.11 -7.49
N THR A 295 9.88 8.42 -6.50
CA THR A 295 8.86 8.99 -5.62
C THR A 295 9.37 10.17 -4.80
N PHE A 296 10.59 10.09 -4.27
CA PHE A 296 11.18 11.20 -3.50
C PHE A 296 11.57 12.37 -4.40
N GLY A 297 12.12 12.11 -5.58
CA GLY A 297 12.48 13.18 -6.52
C GLY A 297 11.24 13.95 -7.01
N SER A 298 10.17 13.26 -7.36
CA SER A 298 8.90 13.90 -7.75
C SER A 298 8.30 14.72 -6.59
N PHE A 299 8.35 14.20 -5.37
CA PHE A 299 7.88 14.90 -4.17
C PHE A 299 8.65 16.21 -3.92
N ILE A 300 9.99 16.14 -3.92
CA ILE A 300 10.84 17.33 -3.71
C ILE A 300 10.64 18.35 -4.84
N LYS A 301 10.51 17.88 -6.08
CA LYS A 301 10.28 18.75 -7.22
C LYS A 301 8.91 19.45 -7.12
N ALA A 302 7.86 18.73 -6.78
CA ALA A 302 6.53 19.28 -6.57
C ALA A 302 6.52 20.38 -5.49
N ILE A 303 7.24 20.17 -4.38
CA ILE A 303 7.36 21.16 -3.32
C ILE A 303 8.10 22.43 -3.83
N ARG A 304 9.24 22.26 -4.50
CA ARG A 304 10.07 23.39 -4.97
C ARG A 304 9.37 24.25 -6.03
N GLU A 305 8.61 23.61 -6.89
CA GLU A 305 7.87 24.26 -7.97
C GLU A 305 6.44 24.67 -7.57
N ASN A 306 6.01 24.27 -6.37
CA ASN A 306 4.64 24.44 -5.85
C ASN A 306 3.58 23.91 -6.83
N ASP A 307 3.84 22.74 -7.41
CA ASP A 307 3.00 22.14 -8.45
C ASP A 307 2.64 20.69 -8.11
N LYS A 308 1.37 20.45 -7.76
CA LYS A 308 0.83 19.12 -7.41
C LYS A 308 0.86 18.12 -8.58
N SER A 309 0.83 18.60 -9.82
CA SER A 309 0.85 17.75 -11.02
C SER A 309 2.16 16.98 -11.18
N LEU A 310 3.22 17.43 -10.51
CA LEU A 310 4.53 16.78 -10.51
C LEU A 310 4.62 15.58 -9.56
N LEU A 311 3.61 15.33 -8.72
CA LEU A 311 3.56 14.16 -7.84
C LEU A 311 3.22 12.91 -8.67
N ASN A 312 4.14 11.94 -8.74
CA ASN A 312 3.89 10.69 -9.46
C ASN A 312 2.78 9.83 -8.81
N ALA A 313 2.56 9.98 -7.51
CA ALA A 313 1.48 9.33 -6.78
C ALA A 313 0.89 10.28 -5.73
N GLY A 314 0.10 11.25 -6.16
CA GLY A 314 -0.57 12.21 -5.27
C GLY A 314 -1.59 11.55 -4.34
N VAL A 315 -2.13 12.34 -3.42
CA VAL A 315 -3.03 11.90 -2.35
C VAL A 315 -4.26 11.12 -2.84
N GLU A 316 -4.83 11.48 -3.99
CA GLU A 316 -5.97 10.77 -4.58
C GLU A 316 -5.61 9.34 -5.00
N HIS A 317 -4.44 9.15 -5.64
CA HIS A 317 -3.93 7.82 -5.97
C HIS A 317 -3.75 6.98 -4.72
N GLY A 318 -3.19 7.57 -3.64
CA GLY A 318 -3.06 6.92 -2.35
C GLY A 318 -4.40 6.50 -1.75
N HIS A 319 -5.40 7.39 -1.81
CA HIS A 319 -6.75 7.09 -1.34
C HIS A 319 -7.38 5.91 -2.07
N TYR A 320 -7.49 5.99 -3.40
CA TYR A 320 -8.19 4.94 -4.16
C TYR A 320 -7.48 3.59 -4.08
N SER A 321 -6.16 3.56 -4.12
CA SER A 321 -5.43 2.29 -4.04
C SER A 321 -5.48 1.66 -2.65
N SER A 322 -5.40 2.47 -1.59
CA SER A 322 -5.61 1.98 -0.22
C SER A 322 -7.06 1.54 0.02
N ALA A 323 -8.03 2.28 -0.53
CA ALA A 323 -9.45 1.94 -0.41
C ALA A 323 -9.78 0.55 -0.99
N LEU A 324 -9.19 0.17 -2.13
CA LEU A 324 -9.36 -1.18 -2.67
C LEU A 324 -8.87 -2.26 -1.70
N CYS A 325 -7.74 -2.04 -1.02
CA CYS A 325 -7.26 -2.97 0.00
C CYS A 325 -8.29 -3.12 1.14
N HIS A 326 -8.85 -2.00 1.59
CA HIS A 326 -9.84 -2.00 2.67
C HIS A 326 -11.15 -2.65 2.23
N LEU A 327 -11.64 -2.32 1.02
CA LEU A 327 -12.87 -2.90 0.48
C LEU A 327 -12.77 -4.41 0.30
N GLY A 328 -11.62 -4.94 -0.16
CA GLY A 328 -11.37 -6.37 -0.22
C GLY A 328 -11.42 -7.03 1.17
N ASN A 329 -10.77 -6.43 2.17
CA ASN A 329 -10.81 -6.91 3.55
C ASN A 329 -12.22 -6.84 4.14
N ILE A 330 -12.98 -5.76 3.89
CA ILE A 330 -14.36 -5.59 4.35
C ILE A 330 -15.26 -6.65 3.71
N ALA A 331 -15.20 -6.82 2.38
CA ALA A 331 -16.03 -7.79 1.66
C ALA A 331 -15.82 -9.21 2.20
N MET A 332 -14.57 -9.61 2.51
CA MET A 332 -14.28 -10.90 3.12
C MET A 332 -14.88 -11.01 4.55
N ARG A 333 -14.83 -9.94 5.35
CA ARG A 333 -15.26 -9.96 6.77
C ARG A 333 -16.77 -9.87 6.97
N VAL A 334 -17.50 -9.25 6.02
CA VAL A 334 -18.97 -9.10 6.10
C VAL A 334 -19.70 -10.12 5.25
N GLY A 335 -18.99 -10.92 4.46
CA GLY A 335 -19.56 -12.02 3.69
C GLY A 335 -20.10 -13.12 4.60
N GLU A 336 -21.14 -13.80 4.17
CA GLU A 336 -21.73 -14.95 4.86
C GLU A 336 -21.38 -16.25 4.11
N ASP A 337 -21.01 -17.29 4.86
CA ASP A 337 -20.86 -18.65 4.33
C ASP A 337 -22.23 -19.29 4.20
N VAL A 338 -22.68 -19.49 2.96
CA VAL A 338 -23.94 -20.18 2.68
C VAL A 338 -23.64 -21.63 2.32
N PRO A 339 -24.13 -22.62 3.11
CA PRO A 339 -23.98 -24.03 2.77
C PRO A 339 -24.53 -24.32 1.37
N PHE A 340 -23.84 -25.16 0.60
CA PHE A 340 -24.22 -25.51 -0.77
C PHE A 340 -25.66 -26.01 -0.88
N SER A 341 -26.16 -26.74 0.13
CA SER A 341 -27.54 -27.24 0.21
C SER A 341 -28.62 -26.15 0.32
N GLN A 342 -28.22 -24.92 0.65
CA GLN A 342 -29.10 -23.75 0.80
C GLN A 342 -29.02 -22.79 -0.39
N GLN A 343 -28.16 -23.09 -1.38
CA GLN A 343 -28.08 -22.25 -2.57
C GLN A 343 -29.35 -22.41 -3.41
N PRO A 344 -29.91 -21.31 -3.93
CA PRO A 344 -31.05 -21.40 -4.82
C PRO A 344 -30.68 -22.22 -6.08
N LYS A 345 -31.56 -23.09 -6.49
CA LYS A 345 -31.42 -23.93 -7.70
C LYS A 345 -31.51 -23.09 -8.96
#